data_689601481b072f6937513678b37ccb77
#
_entry.id   689601481b072f6937513678b37ccb77
#
_cell.length_a   1.000
_cell.length_b   1.000
_cell.length_c   1.000
_cell.angle_alpha   90.00
_cell.angle_beta   90.00
_cell.angle_gamma   90.00
#
_symmetry.space_group_name_H-M   'P 1'
#
loop_
_entity.id
_entity.type
_entity.pdbx_description
1 polymer ?
#
loop_
_entity_poly.entity_id
_entity_poly.type
_entity_poly.pdbx_seq_one_letter_code
_entity_poly.pdbx_strand_id
1 'polypeptide(L)'
;MDGVLANFEKRWVELFDSSPNETRSKKKFHPNWRKFIEDKNFVTLDVFPGANKLLDYVAYAKVFHGFDIEILSSTGGEQFHDDVSAQKGLWLMSQGLWYKRNFVPGRRLKRDYATPETILIDDTEDVIADFNEAGGIGILHRDAEETIRILKSTLEND
;
A
#
# COMPACT_ATOMS: atom_id res chain seq x y z
N MET A 1 -0.09 -0.03 -1.13
CA MET A 1 0.08 -1.35 -1.77
C MET A 1 0.19 -2.46 -0.75
N ASP A 2 1.23 -2.45 0.09
CA ASP A 2 1.40 -3.47 1.14
C ASP A 2 0.29 -3.37 2.20
N GLY A 3 -0.26 -4.52 2.61
CA GLY A 3 -1.37 -4.60 3.54
C GLY A 3 -2.74 -4.17 2.98
N VAL A 4 -2.80 -3.85 1.69
CA VAL A 4 -4.04 -3.53 0.96
C VAL A 4 -4.19 -4.44 -0.26
N LEU A 5 -3.18 -4.51 -1.10
CA LEU A 5 -3.15 -5.30 -2.33
C LEU A 5 -2.24 -6.52 -2.22
N ALA A 6 -1.02 -6.33 -1.68
CA ALA A 6 0.00 -7.37 -1.52
C ALA A 6 0.21 -7.70 -0.03
N ASN A 7 0.42 -8.97 0.26
CA ASN A 7 0.57 -9.46 1.64
C ASN A 7 2.05 -9.54 2.06
N PHE A 8 2.63 -8.37 2.31
CA PHE A 8 4.02 -8.23 2.78
C PHE A 8 4.25 -8.92 4.13
N GLU A 9 3.39 -8.67 5.11
CA GLU A 9 3.55 -9.21 6.46
C GLU A 9 3.59 -10.73 6.48
N LYS A 10 2.72 -11.39 5.72
CA LYS A 10 2.70 -12.85 5.62
C LYS A 10 4.07 -13.39 5.16
N ARG A 11 4.64 -12.84 4.08
CA ARG A 11 5.95 -13.27 3.58
C ARG A 11 7.05 -12.98 4.60
N TRP A 12 7.01 -11.84 5.26
CA TRP A 12 7.98 -11.48 6.28
C TRP A 12 8.00 -12.48 7.44
N VAL A 13 6.81 -12.83 7.95
CA VAL A 13 6.68 -13.82 9.03
C VAL A 13 7.16 -15.20 8.58
N GLU A 14 6.83 -15.63 7.37
CA GLU A 14 7.30 -16.90 6.81
C GLU A 14 8.84 -16.99 6.75
N LEU A 15 9.51 -15.88 6.44
CA LEU A 15 10.97 -15.84 6.30
C LEU A 15 11.71 -15.66 7.62
N PHE A 16 11.17 -14.87 8.53
CA PHE A 16 11.90 -14.40 9.71
C PHE A 16 11.28 -14.81 11.04
N ASP A 17 10.21 -15.57 11.02
CA ASP A 17 9.48 -16.08 12.18
C ASP A 17 9.12 -14.99 13.21
N SER A 18 8.81 -13.81 12.72
CA SER A 18 8.57 -12.62 13.52
C SER A 18 7.88 -11.56 12.65
N SER A 19 6.97 -10.76 13.22
CA SER A 19 6.37 -9.66 12.49
C SER A 19 7.41 -8.57 12.17
N PRO A 20 7.15 -7.68 11.21
CA PRO A 20 8.04 -6.54 10.96
C PRO A 20 8.28 -5.67 12.20
N ASN A 21 7.24 -5.44 13.01
CA ASN A 21 7.36 -4.65 14.25
C ASN A 21 8.20 -5.35 15.31
N GLU A 22 8.01 -6.63 15.50
CA GLU A 22 8.85 -7.44 16.42
C GLU A 22 10.30 -7.47 15.95
N THR A 23 10.52 -7.58 14.64
CA THR A 23 11.86 -7.56 14.05
C THR A 23 12.56 -6.22 14.31
N ARG A 24 11.84 -5.11 14.22
CA ARG A 24 12.35 -3.76 14.56
C ARG A 24 12.75 -3.65 16.01
N SER A 25 11.92 -4.14 16.93
CA SER A 25 12.19 -4.10 18.37
C SER A 25 13.44 -4.90 18.74
N LYS A 26 13.75 -5.97 18.00
CA LYS A 26 14.95 -6.81 18.17
C LYS A 26 16.17 -6.29 17.40
N LYS A 27 16.09 -5.12 16.78
CA LYS A 27 17.16 -4.52 15.95
C LYS A 27 17.63 -5.40 14.79
N LYS A 28 16.77 -6.30 14.30
CA LYS A 28 17.07 -7.21 13.19
C LYS A 28 16.45 -6.76 11.87
N PHE A 29 15.75 -5.63 11.87
CA PHE A 29 15.00 -5.19 10.70
C PHE A 29 15.90 -4.93 9.49
N HIS A 30 16.98 -4.16 9.65
CA HIS A 30 17.81 -3.78 8.50
C HIS A 30 18.49 -4.97 7.79
N PRO A 31 19.13 -5.93 8.48
CA PRO A 31 19.67 -7.11 7.82
C PRO A 31 18.60 -7.93 7.11
N ASN A 32 17.43 -8.11 7.74
CA ASN A 32 16.33 -8.85 7.18
C ASN A 32 15.70 -8.11 5.98
N TRP A 33 15.61 -6.78 6.06
CA TRP A 33 15.14 -5.94 4.96
C TRP A 33 16.04 -6.09 3.73
N ARG A 34 17.36 -6.01 3.91
CA ARG A 34 18.33 -6.24 2.84
C ARG A 34 18.13 -7.60 2.20
N LYS A 35 18.07 -8.66 3.00
CA LYS A 35 17.85 -10.03 2.51
C LYS A 35 16.54 -10.15 1.75
N PHE A 36 15.47 -9.59 2.28
CA PHE A 36 14.16 -9.60 1.65
C PHE A 36 14.20 -9.01 0.23
N ILE A 37 14.91 -7.91 0.06
CA ILE A 37 15.05 -7.22 -1.23
C ILE A 37 15.99 -7.99 -2.16
N GLU A 38 17.14 -8.42 -1.67
CA GLU A 38 18.13 -9.16 -2.47
C GLU A 38 17.54 -10.47 -3.02
N ASP A 39 16.70 -11.15 -2.25
CA ASP A 39 16.00 -12.37 -2.65
C ASP A 39 14.74 -12.09 -3.50
N LYS A 40 14.50 -10.85 -3.92
CA LYS A 40 13.39 -10.43 -4.82
C LYS A 40 11.99 -10.76 -4.28
N ASN A 41 11.80 -10.73 -2.99
CA ASN A 41 10.54 -11.16 -2.36
C ASN A 41 9.32 -10.32 -2.74
N PHE A 42 9.48 -9.02 -3.05
CA PHE A 42 8.34 -8.22 -3.49
C PHE A 42 7.71 -8.69 -4.79
N VAL A 43 8.50 -9.33 -5.67
CA VAL A 43 8.01 -9.77 -6.98
C VAL A 43 6.92 -10.83 -6.88
N THR A 44 6.96 -11.67 -5.85
CA THR A 44 6.11 -12.86 -5.70
C THR A 44 5.24 -12.88 -4.47
N LEU A 45 4.94 -11.72 -3.89
CA LEU A 45 4.04 -11.65 -2.73
C LEU A 45 2.64 -12.19 -3.06
N ASP A 46 2.03 -12.84 -2.09
CA ASP A 46 0.63 -13.23 -2.21
C ASP A 46 -0.27 -11.99 -2.25
N VAL A 47 -1.40 -12.13 -2.89
CA VAL A 47 -2.46 -11.11 -2.88
C VAL A 47 -3.02 -11.00 -1.46
N PHE A 48 -3.19 -9.77 -0.98
CA PHE A 48 -3.79 -9.52 0.33
C PHE A 48 -5.27 -9.97 0.33
N PRO A 49 -5.76 -10.58 1.41
CA PRO A 49 -7.15 -11.03 1.47
C PRO A 49 -8.14 -9.90 1.15
N GLY A 50 -9.03 -10.14 0.21
CA GLY A 50 -10.05 -9.18 -0.22
C GLY A 50 -9.57 -8.12 -1.21
N ALA A 51 -8.29 -8.12 -1.61
CA ALA A 51 -7.76 -7.12 -2.55
C ALA A 51 -8.50 -7.10 -3.88
N ASN A 52 -8.84 -8.26 -4.43
CA ASN A 52 -9.58 -8.34 -5.70
C ASN A 52 -10.97 -7.73 -5.57
N LYS A 53 -11.66 -7.97 -4.47
CA LYS A 53 -12.98 -7.38 -4.18
C LYS A 53 -12.90 -5.85 -4.09
N LEU A 54 -11.87 -5.32 -3.43
CA LEU A 54 -11.63 -3.88 -3.34
C LEU A 54 -11.34 -3.28 -4.72
N LEU A 55 -10.45 -3.91 -5.49
CA LEU A 55 -10.08 -3.46 -6.83
C LEU A 55 -11.30 -3.46 -7.78
N ASP A 56 -12.12 -4.49 -7.74
CA ASP A 56 -13.34 -4.57 -8.54
C ASP A 56 -14.31 -3.44 -8.19
N TYR A 57 -14.47 -3.16 -6.90
CA TYR A 57 -15.33 -2.06 -6.45
C TYR A 57 -14.80 -0.70 -6.92
N VAL A 58 -13.51 -0.40 -6.75
CA VAL A 58 -12.97 0.92 -7.16
C VAL A 58 -13.02 1.09 -8.68
N ALA A 59 -12.81 0.03 -9.45
CA ALA A 59 -12.96 0.07 -10.90
C ALA A 59 -14.42 0.37 -11.31
N TYR A 60 -15.38 -0.26 -10.65
CA TYR A 60 -16.81 0.01 -10.84
C TYR A 60 -17.15 1.45 -10.47
N ALA A 61 -16.76 1.90 -9.29
CA ALA A 61 -17.06 3.24 -8.79
C ALA A 61 -16.45 4.34 -9.66
N LYS A 62 -15.28 4.11 -10.24
CA LYS A 62 -14.64 5.03 -11.19
C LYS A 62 -15.56 5.39 -12.36
N VAL A 63 -16.33 4.43 -12.87
CA VAL A 63 -17.24 4.65 -14.00
C VAL A 63 -18.33 5.68 -13.64
N PHE A 64 -18.80 5.67 -12.38
CA PHE A 64 -19.88 6.55 -11.94
C PHE A 64 -19.40 7.89 -11.41
N HIS A 65 -18.23 7.93 -10.79
CA HIS A 65 -17.71 9.13 -10.11
C HIS A 65 -16.62 9.86 -10.89
N GLY A 66 -16.03 9.23 -11.91
CA GLY A 66 -15.08 9.89 -12.81
C GLY A 66 -13.70 10.20 -12.20
N PHE A 67 -13.29 9.51 -11.16
CA PHE A 67 -11.96 9.70 -10.55
C PHE A 67 -10.89 8.85 -11.26
N ASP A 68 -9.63 9.18 -11.02
CA ASP A 68 -8.47 8.36 -11.42
C ASP A 68 -8.02 7.47 -10.27
N ILE A 69 -7.43 6.33 -10.63
CA ILE A 69 -6.87 5.36 -9.67
C ILE A 69 -5.35 5.35 -9.85
N GLU A 70 -4.62 5.53 -8.76
CA GLU A 70 -3.17 5.48 -8.75
C GLU A 70 -2.67 4.58 -7.61
N ILE A 71 -1.47 4.05 -7.76
CA ILE A 71 -0.76 3.32 -6.70
C ILE A 71 0.19 4.30 -5.99
N LEU A 72 0.15 4.32 -4.67
CA LEU A 72 1.07 5.07 -3.84
C LEU A 72 1.69 4.12 -2.82
N SER A 73 3.01 3.91 -2.89
CA SER A 73 3.70 2.94 -2.05
C SER A 73 5.08 3.42 -1.65
N SER A 74 5.47 3.16 -0.41
CA SER A 74 6.81 3.46 0.09
C SER A 74 7.77 2.32 -0.23
N THR A 75 9.04 2.68 -0.45
CA THR A 75 10.12 1.73 -0.72
C THR A 75 11.04 1.49 0.47
N GLY A 76 10.72 2.08 1.64
CA GLY A 76 11.42 1.81 2.89
C GLY A 76 12.74 2.55 3.07
N GLY A 77 13.02 3.58 2.27
CA GLY A 77 14.20 4.42 2.35
C GLY A 77 14.88 4.62 1.01
N GLU A 78 15.88 5.51 0.98
CA GLU A 78 16.61 5.84 -0.24
C GLU A 78 17.50 4.69 -0.75
N GLN A 79 18.08 3.92 0.16
CA GLN A 79 19.12 2.94 -0.16
C GLN A 79 18.68 1.90 -1.20
N PHE A 80 17.46 1.40 -1.09
CA PHE A 80 16.92 0.36 -1.99
C PHE A 80 15.74 0.86 -2.81
N HIS A 81 15.60 2.17 -2.95
CA HIS A 81 14.43 2.77 -3.62
C HIS A 81 14.23 2.20 -5.03
N ASP A 82 15.27 2.15 -5.84
CA ASP A 82 15.17 1.67 -7.22
C ASP A 82 14.85 0.18 -7.29
N ASP A 83 15.53 -0.63 -6.47
CA ASP A 83 15.29 -2.08 -6.42
C ASP A 83 13.88 -2.42 -5.97
N VAL A 84 13.39 -1.78 -4.91
CA VAL A 84 12.03 -2.02 -4.38
C VAL A 84 10.98 -1.52 -5.37
N SER A 85 11.20 -0.37 -5.98
CA SER A 85 10.30 0.17 -7.02
C SER A 85 10.16 -0.79 -8.19
N ALA A 86 11.28 -1.32 -8.68
CA ALA A 86 11.29 -2.30 -9.77
C ALA A 86 10.54 -3.58 -9.39
N GLN A 87 10.78 -4.11 -8.20
CA GLN A 87 10.12 -5.34 -7.72
C GLN A 87 8.62 -5.15 -7.54
N LYS A 88 8.20 -4.07 -6.90
CA LYS A 88 6.78 -3.73 -6.74
C LYS A 88 6.10 -3.49 -8.09
N GLY A 89 6.81 -2.86 -9.02
CA GLY A 89 6.33 -2.68 -10.39
C GLY A 89 6.08 -4.00 -11.10
N LEU A 90 7.00 -4.96 -10.99
CA LEU A 90 6.84 -6.31 -11.55
C LEU A 90 5.65 -7.04 -10.93
N TRP A 91 5.46 -6.92 -9.61
CA TRP A 91 4.30 -7.50 -8.93
C TRP A 91 2.98 -6.93 -9.48
N LEU A 92 2.89 -5.60 -9.61
CA LEU A 92 1.70 -4.94 -10.16
C LEU A 92 1.41 -5.42 -11.58
N MET A 93 2.45 -5.55 -12.41
CA MET A 93 2.32 -6.09 -13.77
C MET A 93 1.80 -7.52 -13.76
N SER A 94 2.31 -8.38 -12.88
CA SER A 94 1.88 -9.77 -12.75
C SER A 94 0.41 -9.90 -12.34
N GLN A 95 -0.14 -8.88 -11.66
CA GLN A 95 -1.55 -8.81 -11.28
C GLN A 95 -2.43 -8.11 -12.33
N GLY A 96 -1.86 -7.67 -13.45
CA GLY A 96 -2.59 -6.93 -14.47
C GLY A 96 -2.99 -5.51 -14.05
N LEU A 97 -2.28 -4.92 -13.10
CA LEU A 97 -2.59 -3.59 -12.56
C LEU A 97 -1.69 -2.55 -13.24
N TRP A 98 -2.25 -1.83 -14.19
CA TRP A 98 -1.55 -0.85 -15.03
C TRP A 98 -1.81 0.59 -14.63
N TYR A 99 -2.21 0.82 -13.37
CA TYR A 99 -2.41 2.17 -12.85
C TYR A 99 -1.08 2.93 -12.73
N LYS A 100 -1.14 4.25 -12.77
CA LYS A 100 0.01 5.09 -12.50
C LYS A 100 0.62 4.74 -11.15
N ARG A 101 1.94 4.62 -11.11
CA ARG A 101 2.70 4.23 -9.92
C ARG A 101 3.42 5.43 -9.34
N ASN A 102 3.29 5.61 -8.04
CA ASN A 102 4.01 6.62 -7.28
C ASN A 102 4.75 5.90 -6.17
N PHE A 103 6.05 5.68 -6.36
CA PHE A 103 6.91 5.07 -5.35
C PHE A 103 7.72 6.15 -4.66
N VAL A 104 7.59 6.23 -3.34
CA VAL A 104 8.26 7.24 -2.51
C VAL A 104 9.27 6.56 -1.57
N PRO A 105 10.45 7.16 -1.35
CA PRO A 105 11.50 6.52 -0.53
C PRO A 105 11.16 6.42 0.96
N GLY A 106 10.18 7.17 1.44
CA GLY A 106 9.73 7.12 2.83
C GLY A 106 8.23 7.30 2.96
N ARG A 107 7.60 6.55 3.87
CA ARG A 107 6.14 6.58 4.06
C ARG A 107 5.58 7.96 4.39
N ARG A 108 6.36 8.82 5.06
CA ARG A 108 5.95 10.20 5.37
C ARG A 108 5.72 11.06 4.13
N LEU A 109 6.39 10.74 3.02
CA LEU A 109 6.23 11.46 1.76
C LEU A 109 4.88 11.21 1.10
N LYS A 110 4.12 10.22 1.54
CA LYS A 110 2.75 9.99 1.05
C LYS A 110 1.85 11.19 1.32
N ARG A 111 2.09 11.95 2.38
CA ARG A 111 1.33 13.17 2.69
C ARG A 111 1.41 14.23 1.59
N ASP A 112 2.46 14.24 0.79
CA ASP A 112 2.64 15.22 -0.29
C ASP A 112 1.62 15.02 -1.43
N TYR A 113 0.95 13.88 -1.46
CA TYR A 113 -0.12 13.56 -2.41
C TYR A 113 -1.51 13.97 -1.91
N ALA A 114 -1.61 14.48 -0.68
CA ALA A 114 -2.89 14.84 -0.08
C ALA A 114 -3.47 16.10 -0.72
N THR A 115 -4.72 16.02 -1.13
CA THR A 115 -5.57 17.16 -1.53
C THR A 115 -6.98 16.92 -1.01
N PRO A 116 -7.84 17.94 -0.95
CA PRO A 116 -9.23 17.78 -0.51
C PRO A 116 -10.03 16.76 -1.35
N GLU A 117 -9.56 16.45 -2.57
CA GLU A 117 -10.22 15.55 -3.51
C GLU A 117 -9.53 14.17 -3.62
N THR A 118 -8.49 13.92 -2.82
CA THR A 118 -7.71 12.69 -2.89
C THR A 118 -8.02 11.77 -1.73
N ILE A 119 -8.37 10.52 -2.05
CA ILE A 119 -8.57 9.44 -1.06
C ILE A 119 -7.36 8.53 -1.07
N LEU A 120 -6.76 8.30 0.10
CA LEU A 120 -5.71 7.30 0.29
C LEU A 120 -6.26 6.12 1.11
N ILE A 121 -6.11 4.93 0.57
CA ILE A 121 -6.40 3.67 1.29
C ILE A 121 -5.06 3.07 1.68
N ASP A 122 -4.79 2.99 2.97
CA ASP A 122 -3.53 2.49 3.53
C ASP A 122 -3.78 1.73 4.83
N ASP A 123 -2.91 0.77 5.15
CA ASP A 123 -3.05 -0.07 6.36
C ASP A 123 -2.35 0.51 7.59
N THR A 124 -1.66 1.63 7.46
CA THR A 124 -0.79 2.19 8.50
C THR A 124 -1.42 3.43 9.14
N GLU A 125 -1.63 3.38 10.44
CA GLU A 125 -2.32 4.44 11.19
C GLU A 125 -1.64 5.80 11.08
N ASP A 126 -0.31 5.87 11.22
CA ASP A 126 0.43 7.13 11.15
C ASP A 126 0.41 7.74 9.74
N VAL A 127 0.42 6.92 8.71
CA VAL A 127 0.28 7.37 7.31
C VAL A 127 -1.10 8.00 7.08
N ILE A 128 -2.15 7.38 7.56
CA ILE A 128 -3.53 7.90 7.45
C ILE A 128 -3.67 9.21 8.23
N ALA A 129 -3.13 9.28 9.46
CA ALA A 129 -3.18 10.49 10.27
C ALA A 129 -2.45 11.66 9.58
N ASP A 130 -1.25 11.43 9.06
CA ASP A 130 -0.46 12.44 8.34
C ASP A 130 -1.17 12.90 7.07
N PHE A 131 -1.79 11.98 6.33
CA PHE A 131 -2.51 12.30 5.10
C PHE A 131 -3.75 13.16 5.37
N ASN A 132 -4.51 12.84 6.42
CA ASN A 132 -5.65 13.64 6.86
C ASN A 132 -5.21 15.03 7.33
N GLU A 133 -4.13 15.11 8.10
CA GLU A 133 -3.56 16.40 8.55
C GLU A 133 -3.13 17.28 7.38
N ALA A 134 -2.61 16.66 6.33
CA ALA A 134 -2.19 17.37 5.11
C ALA A 134 -3.37 17.78 4.19
N GLY A 135 -4.60 17.49 4.58
CA GLY A 135 -5.82 17.91 3.87
C GLY A 135 -6.39 16.87 2.91
N GLY A 136 -5.91 15.66 2.93
CA GLY A 136 -6.46 14.54 2.16
C GLY A 136 -7.52 13.76 2.92
N ILE A 137 -8.07 12.73 2.30
CA ILE A 137 -9.06 11.83 2.89
C ILE A 137 -8.40 10.46 3.04
N GLY A 138 -7.99 10.11 4.26
CA GLY A 138 -7.38 8.82 4.55
C GLY A 138 -8.40 7.79 5.03
N ILE A 139 -8.32 6.57 4.49
CA ILE A 139 -9.12 5.43 4.93
C ILE A 139 -8.16 4.36 5.43
N LEU A 140 -8.23 4.05 6.72
CA LEU A 140 -7.44 2.99 7.33
C LEU A 140 -8.01 1.62 6.90
N HIS A 141 -7.21 0.88 6.15
CA HIS A 141 -7.62 -0.42 5.62
C HIS A 141 -7.32 -1.54 6.62
N ARG A 142 -8.34 -2.31 6.97
CA ARG A 142 -8.22 -3.56 7.72
C ARG A 142 -8.80 -4.74 6.93
N ASP A 143 -9.95 -4.54 6.32
CA ASP A 143 -10.57 -5.52 5.43
C ASP A 143 -11.32 -4.82 4.29
N ALA A 144 -11.52 -5.54 3.20
CA ALA A 144 -12.12 -4.99 1.99
C ALA A 144 -13.58 -4.54 2.19
N GLU A 145 -14.36 -5.28 2.97
CA GLU A 145 -15.78 -4.96 3.16
C GLU A 145 -15.98 -3.64 3.89
N GLU A 146 -15.21 -3.41 4.95
CA GLU A 146 -15.25 -2.15 5.68
C GLU A 146 -14.76 -0.98 4.82
N THR A 147 -13.63 -1.16 4.12
CA THR A 147 -13.09 -0.11 3.23
C THR A 147 -14.09 0.25 2.14
N ILE A 148 -14.73 -0.73 1.52
CA ILE A 148 -15.77 -0.49 0.50
C ILE A 148 -16.94 0.27 1.10
N ARG A 149 -17.39 -0.09 2.30
CA ARG A 149 -18.48 0.61 3.00
C ARG A 149 -18.13 2.10 3.22
N ILE A 150 -16.93 2.38 3.68
CA ILE A 150 -16.45 3.75 3.90
C ILE A 150 -16.33 4.51 2.58
N LEU A 151 -15.79 3.88 1.54
CA LEU A 151 -15.69 4.47 0.20
C LEU A 151 -17.07 4.87 -0.35
N LYS A 152 -18.05 3.97 -0.25
CA LYS A 152 -19.43 4.26 -0.67
C LYS A 152 -19.95 5.52 0.02
N SER A 153 -19.85 5.56 1.34
CA SER A 153 -20.29 6.72 2.12
C SER A 153 -19.58 8.01 1.72
N THR A 154 -18.27 7.93 1.52
CA THR A 154 -17.44 9.08 1.12
C THR A 154 -17.81 9.61 -0.27
N LEU A 155 -17.99 8.69 -1.24
CA LEU A 155 -18.29 9.05 -2.63
C LEU A 155 -19.74 9.53 -2.84
N GLU A 156 -20.68 9.01 -2.05
CA GLU A 156 -22.10 9.39 -2.13
C GLU A 156 -22.42 10.75 -1.49
N ASN A 157 -21.54 11.22 -0.60
CA ASN A 157 -21.73 12.50 0.10
C ASN A 157 -21.05 13.71 -0.57
N ASP A 158 -20.45 13.52 -1.73
CA ASP A 158 -19.81 14.59 -2.52
C ASP A 158 -20.77 15.26 -3.51
#